data_06fd4bdb9633b01402d092f63e7f5dd6
#
_entry.id   06fd4bdb9633b01402d092f63e7f5dd6
#
_cell.length_a   1.000
_cell.length_b   1.000
_cell.length_c   1.000
_cell.angle_alpha   90.00
_cell.angle_beta   90.00
_cell.angle_gamma   90.00
#
_symmetry.space_group_name_H-M   'P 1'
#
loop_
_entity.id
_entity.type
_entity.pdbx_description
1 polymer ?
#
loop_
_entity_poly.entity_id
_entity_poly.type
_entity_poly.pdbx_seq_one_letter_code
_entity_poly.pdbx_strand_id
1 'polypeptide(L)'
;MFSKICRAAALCFMLLACLSAILPQSSEAAKREAVHKLNYFQSYETEVDGRQALRIEIGMDRDNVTYDVTAHPYLQKQLVIDLSNTEPGKLKSDYDLNGKYAKHLHIRELEARHTQVRIDCKNPAIDGSYAVHAEPVDRKAKKPYRLVIDIFATGGTANSSRVAGVSGHSVVIDPGHGGSDTGAVGPTGVTEASVTLAVSKDLQSILENSGARVTMTRDKDVDVYGPYASDRQELQARVNVGEYTPGAEIFVSIHCNAFSNPASNGMETYYYAGSSKGERLATLLNEELEKAGGLFNRGVKTANFYVIKHSSMPATLAELAFVTNPHEEQLLASPSYQMKLAEGIARAISRYFSGD
;
A
#
# COMPACT_ATOMS: atom_id res chain seq x y z
N MET A 1 59.71 -39.52 -25.74
CA MET A 1 60.77 -39.25 -26.72
C MET A 1 60.90 -37.78 -26.88
N PHE A 2 61.97 -37.25 -26.34
CA PHE A 2 62.81 -36.12 -26.79
C PHE A 2 62.11 -34.87 -27.26
N SER A 3 62.45 -33.65 -26.90
CA SER A 3 63.55 -33.02 -26.21
C SER A 3 63.39 -31.51 -26.44
N LYS A 4 63.43 -30.70 -25.40
CA LYS A 4 64.48 -29.69 -25.13
C LYS A 4 64.88 -28.78 -26.32
N ILE A 5 64.88 -27.49 -26.22
CA ILE A 5 65.89 -26.56 -25.64
C ILE A 5 65.59 -25.16 -26.22
N CYS A 6 65.41 -24.14 -25.51
CA CYS A 6 66.34 -23.18 -24.89
C CYS A 6 66.68 -21.90 -25.69
N ARG A 7 66.61 -20.82 -24.98
CA ARG A 7 67.43 -19.59 -24.98
C ARG A 7 67.06 -18.53 -26.01
N ALA A 8 66.90 -17.38 -25.68
CA ALA A 8 67.42 -16.35 -24.76
C ALA A 8 67.84 -15.10 -25.55
N ALA A 9 67.49 -13.94 -24.99
CA ALA A 9 68.16 -12.66 -25.03
C ALA A 9 68.04 -11.82 -26.33
N ALA A 10 67.55 -10.60 -26.27
CA ALA A 10 68.33 -9.46 -25.84
C ALA A 10 67.50 -8.15 -25.87
N LEU A 11 67.71 -7.37 -24.89
CA LEU A 11 67.45 -5.92 -24.75
C LEU A 11 67.59 -5.13 -26.04
N CYS A 12 66.66 -4.20 -26.28
CA CYS A 12 66.98 -2.89 -26.79
C CYS A 12 66.06 -1.85 -26.21
N PHE A 13 66.66 -0.98 -25.43
CA PHE A 13 66.07 0.26 -24.89
C PHE A 13 65.79 1.20 -26.09
N MET A 14 64.56 1.74 -26.16
CA MET A 14 64.29 3.04 -26.75
C MET A 14 63.33 3.79 -25.86
N LEU A 15 63.88 4.73 -25.11
CA LEU A 15 63.16 5.81 -24.48
C LEU A 15 62.51 6.67 -25.58
N LEU A 16 61.17 6.66 -25.63
CA LEU A 16 60.40 7.76 -26.22
C LEU A 16 59.72 8.48 -25.08
N ALA A 17 60.25 9.63 -24.72
CA ALA A 17 59.66 10.58 -23.84
C ALA A 17 58.43 11.19 -24.55
N CYS A 18 57.22 10.68 -24.20
CA CYS A 18 55.99 11.41 -24.49
C CYS A 18 55.78 12.42 -23.36
N LEU A 19 56.04 13.67 -23.64
CA LEU A 19 55.57 14.82 -22.88
C LEU A 19 54.04 14.84 -23.02
N SER A 20 53.32 14.19 -22.10
CA SER A 20 51.90 14.44 -21.93
C SER A 20 51.75 15.75 -21.19
N ALA A 21 51.34 16.78 -21.94
CA ALA A 21 50.89 18.03 -21.38
C ALA A 21 49.74 17.73 -20.41
N ILE A 22 50.01 17.86 -19.12
CA ILE A 22 48.98 17.89 -18.06
C ILE A 22 48.23 19.21 -18.27
N LEU A 23 47.14 19.13 -19.04
CA LEU A 23 46.13 20.16 -18.98
C LEU A 23 45.56 20.17 -17.56
N PRO A 24 45.50 21.31 -16.88
CA PRO A 24 44.78 21.35 -15.61
C PRO A 24 43.33 20.99 -15.92
N GLN A 25 42.88 19.84 -15.43
CA GLN A 25 41.46 19.61 -15.27
C GLN A 25 40.94 20.76 -14.43
N SER A 26 40.18 21.64 -15.06
CA SER A 26 39.35 22.58 -14.35
C SER A 26 38.44 21.74 -13.45
N SER A 27 38.78 21.66 -12.17
CA SER A 27 37.84 21.24 -11.16
C SER A 27 36.69 22.26 -11.25
N GLU A 28 35.66 21.94 -12.00
CA GLU A 28 34.35 22.49 -11.69
C GLU A 28 34.09 22.11 -10.24
N ALA A 29 34.39 23.05 -9.37
CA ALA A 29 33.96 22.96 -7.99
C ALA A 29 32.44 22.91 -8.09
N ALA A 30 31.87 21.71 -7.95
CA ALA A 30 30.44 21.52 -7.83
C ALA A 30 29.97 22.56 -6.82
N LYS A 31 29.18 23.53 -7.26
CA LYS A 31 28.58 24.52 -6.39
C LYS A 31 27.88 23.72 -5.32
N ARG A 32 28.41 23.69 -4.10
CA ARG A 32 27.73 23.05 -2.97
C ARG A 32 26.38 23.71 -2.87
N GLU A 33 25.33 22.96 -3.16
CA GLU A 33 23.97 23.45 -2.99
C GLU A 33 23.80 23.97 -1.56
N ALA A 34 23.21 25.14 -1.46
CA ALA A 34 23.02 25.77 -0.17
C ALA A 34 21.96 25.01 0.60
N VAL A 35 22.26 24.73 1.86
CA VAL A 35 21.42 23.94 2.76
C VAL A 35 20.13 24.67 3.06
N HIS A 36 19.00 23.99 3.02
CA HIS A 36 17.70 24.49 3.51
C HIS A 36 17.70 24.52 5.01
N LYS A 37 17.05 25.53 5.61
CA LYS A 37 16.86 25.63 7.05
C LYS A 37 15.38 25.79 7.38
N LEU A 38 14.86 24.90 8.22
CA LEU A 38 13.49 25.01 8.67
C LEU A 38 13.34 26.22 9.59
N ASN A 39 12.30 27.04 9.37
CA ASN A 39 12.17 28.33 10.05
C ASN A 39 10.74 28.71 10.42
N TYR A 40 9.75 27.91 10.02
CA TYR A 40 8.34 28.18 10.26
C TYR A 40 7.60 26.87 10.55
N PHE A 41 6.71 26.92 11.53
CA PHE A 41 5.84 25.81 11.88
C PHE A 41 4.45 26.35 12.26
N GLN A 42 3.41 25.72 11.71
CA GLN A 42 2.04 25.92 12.10
C GLN A 42 1.26 24.62 11.97
N SER A 43 0.32 24.37 12.89
CA SER A 43 -0.64 23.28 12.76
C SER A 43 -2.03 23.77 13.18
N TYR A 44 -3.06 23.36 12.42
CA TYR A 44 -4.44 23.75 12.66
C TYR A 44 -5.41 22.81 11.96
N GLU A 45 -6.62 22.67 12.51
CA GLU A 45 -7.69 21.95 11.83
C GLU A 45 -8.26 22.82 10.70
N THR A 46 -8.54 22.20 9.57
CA THR A 46 -9.08 22.85 8.37
C THR A 46 -9.91 21.88 7.55
N GLU A 47 -10.52 22.37 6.50
CA GLU A 47 -11.18 21.57 5.49
C GLU A 47 -10.40 21.64 4.17
N VAL A 48 -10.11 20.48 3.58
CA VAL A 48 -9.41 20.32 2.31
C VAL A 48 -10.25 19.41 1.41
N ASP A 49 -10.70 19.93 0.28
CA ASP A 49 -11.56 19.21 -0.67
C ASP A 49 -12.78 18.55 -0.01
N GLY A 50 -13.46 19.29 0.89
CA GLY A 50 -14.65 18.82 1.61
C GLY A 50 -14.35 17.85 2.75
N ARG A 51 -13.08 17.59 3.08
CA ARG A 51 -12.65 16.70 4.16
C ARG A 51 -12.01 17.47 5.31
N GLN A 52 -12.39 17.14 6.53
CA GLN A 52 -11.74 17.66 7.71
C GLN A 52 -10.32 17.10 7.84
N ALA A 53 -9.35 17.95 8.05
CA ALA A 53 -7.94 17.59 8.16
C ALA A 53 -7.23 18.38 9.28
N LEU A 54 -6.17 17.79 9.81
CA LEU A 54 -5.12 18.52 10.49
C LEU A 54 -4.09 18.94 9.45
N ARG A 55 -3.97 20.23 9.19
CA ARG A 55 -2.92 20.77 8.34
C ARG A 55 -1.71 21.15 9.18
N ILE A 56 -0.56 20.68 8.74
CA ILE A 56 0.76 20.98 9.30
C ILE A 56 1.56 21.68 8.22
N GLU A 57 2.09 22.84 8.52
CA GLU A 57 2.94 23.62 7.61
C GLU A 57 4.35 23.74 8.19
N ILE A 58 5.36 23.31 7.44
CA ILE A 58 6.76 23.41 7.81
C ILE A 58 7.47 24.26 6.77
N GLY A 59 7.79 25.50 7.13
CA GLY A 59 8.43 26.45 6.23
C GLY A 59 9.95 26.39 6.30
N MET A 60 10.58 26.85 5.22
CA MET A 60 12.01 26.90 5.08
C MET A 60 12.48 28.18 4.38
N ASP A 61 13.76 28.45 4.51
CA ASP A 61 14.39 29.69 4.01
C ASP A 61 14.60 29.72 2.49
N ARG A 62 14.42 28.56 1.83
CA ARG A 62 14.64 28.39 0.38
C ARG A 62 13.52 27.53 -0.21
N ASP A 63 13.28 27.67 -1.51
CA ASP A 63 12.37 26.87 -2.32
C ASP A 63 13.05 25.58 -2.88
N ASN A 64 12.25 24.73 -3.52
CA ASN A 64 12.70 23.50 -4.19
C ASN A 64 13.35 22.46 -3.27
N VAL A 65 12.76 22.21 -2.10
CA VAL A 65 13.17 21.10 -1.23
C VAL A 65 12.89 19.75 -1.89
N THR A 66 13.85 18.84 -1.77
CA THR A 66 13.67 17.43 -2.15
C THR A 66 13.26 16.64 -0.90
N TYR A 67 12.19 15.87 -1.02
CA TYR A 67 11.67 15.08 0.09
C TYR A 67 11.11 13.74 -0.40
N ASP A 68 11.21 12.75 0.48
CA ASP A 68 10.58 11.44 0.34
C ASP A 68 9.57 11.23 1.47
N VAL A 69 8.46 10.55 1.16
CA VAL A 69 7.39 10.28 2.13
C VAL A 69 7.24 8.79 2.31
N THR A 70 7.38 8.32 3.53
CA THR A 70 7.20 6.92 3.90
C THR A 70 6.12 6.81 4.98
N ALA A 71 5.12 5.98 4.75
CA ALA A 71 4.10 5.70 5.73
C ALA A 71 4.36 4.35 6.43
N HIS A 72 4.22 4.32 7.75
CA HIS A 72 4.25 3.11 8.57
C HIS A 72 2.87 2.91 9.22
N PRO A 73 1.89 2.39 8.46
CA PRO A 73 0.49 2.54 8.83
C PRO A 73 0.06 1.72 10.04
N TYR A 74 0.59 0.52 10.25
CA TYR A 74 -0.02 -0.41 11.19
C TYR A 74 0.66 -0.49 12.56
N LEU A 75 1.92 -0.85 12.63
CA LEU A 75 2.62 -1.02 13.91
C LEU A 75 2.93 0.31 14.59
N GLN A 76 3.40 1.29 13.84
CA GLN A 76 3.86 2.57 14.38
C GLN A 76 2.84 3.69 14.18
N LYS A 77 1.94 3.58 13.20
CA LYS A 77 1.00 4.64 12.80
C LYS A 77 1.72 5.96 12.56
N GLN A 78 2.81 5.92 11.80
CA GLN A 78 3.69 7.06 11.57
C GLN A 78 3.71 7.45 10.10
N LEU A 79 3.76 8.76 9.87
CA LEU A 79 4.13 9.34 8.60
C LEU A 79 5.53 9.93 8.76
N VAL A 80 6.46 9.49 7.92
CA VAL A 80 7.86 9.91 7.94
C VAL A 80 8.16 10.66 6.67
N ILE A 81 8.75 11.83 6.80
CA ILE A 81 9.15 12.68 5.68
C ILE A 81 10.63 12.97 5.82
N ASP A 82 11.41 12.46 4.88
CA ASP A 82 12.85 12.65 4.82
C ASP A 82 13.18 13.83 3.91
N LEU A 83 13.84 14.84 4.45
CA LEU A 83 14.19 16.07 3.77
C LEU A 83 15.69 16.07 3.45
N SER A 84 16.03 15.96 2.17
CA SER A 84 17.42 16.01 1.71
C SER A 84 17.97 17.43 1.72
N ASN A 85 19.28 17.58 1.95
CA ASN A 85 19.99 18.86 2.00
C ASN A 85 19.33 19.90 2.93
N THR A 86 18.81 19.45 4.09
CA THR A 86 17.99 20.25 5.02
C THR A 86 18.48 20.09 6.45
N GLU A 87 18.54 21.20 7.19
CA GLU A 87 18.82 21.26 8.64
C GLU A 87 17.55 21.68 9.40
N PRO A 88 17.34 21.21 10.65
CA PRO A 88 16.18 21.58 11.48
C PRO A 88 16.04 23.09 11.75
N GLY A 89 17.13 23.84 11.59
CA GLY A 89 17.15 25.28 11.72
C GLY A 89 16.75 25.76 13.12
N LYS A 90 15.70 26.61 13.18
CA LYS A 90 15.22 27.20 14.45
C LYS A 90 14.01 26.46 15.05
N LEU A 91 13.55 25.40 14.42
CA LEU A 91 12.39 24.66 14.90
C LEU A 91 12.73 23.84 16.14
N LYS A 92 11.73 23.61 16.96
CA LYS A 92 11.81 22.69 18.08
C LYS A 92 11.94 21.25 17.56
N SER A 93 12.56 20.40 18.34
CA SER A 93 12.65 18.97 18.02
C SER A 93 11.30 18.24 18.15
N ASP A 94 10.38 18.76 18.96
CA ASP A 94 9.13 18.08 19.30
C ASP A 94 7.98 19.08 19.41
N TYR A 95 6.84 18.71 18.83
CA TYR A 95 5.59 19.44 18.89
C TYR A 95 4.46 18.50 19.30
N ASP A 96 3.66 18.96 20.27
CA ASP A 96 2.40 18.32 20.62
C ASP A 96 1.30 18.88 19.69
N LEU A 97 0.68 18.00 18.92
CA LEU A 97 -0.35 18.38 17.96
C LEU A 97 -1.75 18.40 18.58
N ASN A 98 -1.95 17.72 19.72
CA ASN A 98 -3.23 17.63 20.47
C ASN A 98 -4.47 17.37 19.61
N GLY A 99 -4.26 16.85 18.40
CA GLY A 99 -5.31 16.70 17.41
C GLY A 99 -6.01 15.35 17.48
N LYS A 100 -7.20 15.33 16.93
CA LYS A 100 -7.92 14.06 16.68
C LYS A 100 -7.26 13.21 15.59
N TYR A 101 -6.28 13.74 14.87
CA TYR A 101 -5.64 13.15 13.70
C TYR A 101 -4.22 12.64 13.98
N ALA A 102 -3.44 13.42 14.71
CA ALA A 102 -2.07 13.10 15.08
C ALA A 102 -1.78 13.57 16.52
N LYS A 103 -0.81 12.92 17.18
CA LYS A 103 -0.44 13.17 18.57
C LYS A 103 0.78 14.07 18.66
N HIS A 104 1.84 13.68 18.02
CA HIS A 104 3.15 14.34 18.11
C HIS A 104 3.79 14.48 16.74
N LEU A 105 4.64 15.48 16.60
CA LEU A 105 5.54 15.64 15.48
C LEU A 105 6.96 15.79 16.02
N HIS A 106 7.87 15.03 15.44
CA HIS A 106 9.29 15.01 15.79
C HIS A 106 10.12 15.47 14.59
N ILE A 107 11.08 16.37 14.85
CA ILE A 107 12.07 16.81 13.86
C ILE A 107 13.46 16.39 14.36
N ARG A 108 14.16 15.61 13.54
CA ARG A 108 15.49 15.10 13.88
C ARG A 108 16.42 15.27 12.69
N GLU A 109 17.63 15.72 12.94
CA GLU A 109 18.72 15.57 11.98
C GLU A 109 19.29 14.17 12.15
N LEU A 110 19.20 13.34 11.11
CA LEU A 110 19.73 11.96 11.13
C LEU A 110 21.20 11.93 10.78
N GLU A 111 21.56 12.69 9.74
CA GLU A 111 22.93 12.88 9.24
C GLU A 111 23.09 14.34 8.84
N ALA A 112 24.34 14.78 8.63
CA ALA A 112 24.60 16.14 8.18
C ALA A 112 23.77 16.48 6.94
N ARG A 113 22.91 17.49 7.02
CA ARG A 113 22.01 17.95 5.97
C ARG A 113 20.87 16.95 5.60
N HIS A 114 20.51 16.10 6.50
CA HIS A 114 19.39 15.21 6.32
C HIS A 114 18.45 15.32 7.53
N THR A 115 17.34 15.97 7.34
CA THR A 115 16.33 16.16 8.39
C THR A 115 15.15 15.25 8.16
N GLN A 116 14.75 14.52 9.19
CA GLN A 116 13.55 13.71 9.21
C GLN A 116 12.45 14.40 10.04
N VAL A 117 11.27 14.47 9.44
CA VAL A 117 10.02 14.84 10.13
C VAL A 117 9.21 13.58 10.30
N ARG A 118 8.89 13.23 11.54
CA ARG A 118 8.06 12.07 11.88
C ARG A 118 6.80 12.53 12.61
N ILE A 119 5.65 12.06 12.14
CA ILE A 119 4.35 12.40 12.70
C ILE A 119 3.70 11.13 13.23
N ASP A 120 3.39 11.12 14.53
CA ASP A 120 2.68 10.04 15.19
C ASP A 120 1.16 10.21 14.96
N CYS A 121 0.64 9.52 13.96
CA CYS A 121 -0.76 9.58 13.59
C CYS A 121 -1.64 8.83 14.61
N LYS A 122 -2.85 9.31 14.84
CA LYS A 122 -3.82 8.62 15.69
C LYS A 122 -4.35 7.36 15.02
N ASN A 123 -4.52 7.44 13.73
CA ASN A 123 -5.01 6.37 12.87
C ASN A 123 -3.92 5.93 11.88
N PRO A 124 -4.05 4.77 11.22
CA PRO A 124 -3.11 4.36 10.21
C PRO A 124 -2.88 5.43 9.13
N ALA A 125 -1.60 5.73 8.83
CA ALA A 125 -1.24 6.62 7.73
C ALA A 125 -1.23 5.80 6.43
N ILE A 126 -2.40 5.66 5.82
CA ILE A 126 -2.61 4.98 4.54
C ILE A 126 -2.85 6.01 3.44
N ASP A 127 -2.70 5.62 2.19
CA ASP A 127 -2.98 6.50 1.05
C ASP A 127 -4.40 7.07 1.12
N GLY A 128 -4.52 8.34 0.78
CA GLY A 128 -5.79 9.07 0.94
C GLY A 128 -6.10 9.53 2.37
N SER A 129 -5.39 9.02 3.39
CA SER A 129 -5.49 9.54 4.76
C SER A 129 -4.54 10.69 5.03
N TYR A 130 -3.65 10.99 4.13
CA TYR A 130 -2.77 12.15 4.17
C TYR A 130 -2.48 12.69 2.76
N ALA A 131 -2.00 13.91 2.68
CA ALA A 131 -1.42 14.51 1.49
C ALA A 131 -0.18 15.30 1.90
N VAL A 132 0.88 15.25 1.08
CA VAL A 132 2.11 16.01 1.28
C VAL A 132 2.45 16.72 -0.02
N HIS A 133 2.61 18.02 0.03
CA HIS A 133 2.99 18.83 -1.12
C HIS A 133 3.74 20.10 -0.70
N ALA A 134 4.47 20.68 -1.62
CA ALA A 134 5.15 21.94 -1.38
C ALA A 134 4.32 23.11 -1.88
N GLU A 135 4.30 24.20 -1.11
CA GLU A 135 3.66 25.46 -1.50
C GLU A 135 4.67 26.61 -1.59
N PRO A 136 4.54 27.48 -2.60
CA PRO A 136 5.42 28.62 -2.77
C PRO A 136 5.20 29.67 -1.66
N VAL A 137 6.10 30.66 -1.63
CA VAL A 137 5.98 31.81 -0.71
C VAL A 137 4.66 32.54 -0.92
N ASP A 138 3.87 32.66 0.13
CA ASP A 138 2.68 33.50 0.15
C ASP A 138 2.99 34.84 0.87
N ARG A 139 3.22 35.87 0.08
CA ARG A 139 3.54 37.21 0.59
C ARG A 139 2.38 37.87 1.30
N LYS A 140 1.13 37.58 0.91
CA LYS A 140 -0.09 38.15 1.53
C LYS A 140 -0.32 37.57 2.93
N ALA A 141 -0.19 36.24 3.04
CA ALA A 141 -0.31 35.54 4.32
C ALA A 141 0.99 35.56 5.14
N LYS A 142 2.07 36.15 4.61
CA LYS A 142 3.41 36.17 5.23
C LYS A 142 3.95 34.77 5.55
N LYS A 143 3.67 33.80 4.68
CA LYS A 143 4.13 32.41 4.79
C LYS A 143 5.34 32.19 3.89
N PRO A 144 6.42 31.55 4.40
CA PRO A 144 7.57 31.18 3.58
C PRO A 144 7.21 30.08 2.57
N TYR A 145 8.16 29.70 1.71
CA TYR A 145 8.09 28.42 1.02
C TYR A 145 7.97 27.30 2.06
N ARG A 146 7.06 26.36 1.87
CA ARG A 146 6.73 25.41 2.92
C ARG A 146 6.27 24.06 2.37
N LEU A 147 6.54 23.02 3.13
CA LEU A 147 5.90 21.75 2.99
C LEU A 147 4.58 21.76 3.74
N VAL A 148 3.50 21.39 3.08
CA VAL A 148 2.16 21.26 3.62
C VAL A 148 1.83 19.80 3.74
N ILE A 149 1.42 19.39 4.93
CA ILE A 149 1.05 18.03 5.27
C ILE A 149 -0.38 18.07 5.81
N ASP A 150 -1.29 17.46 5.08
CA ASP A 150 -2.67 17.30 5.51
C ASP A 150 -2.89 15.89 6.00
N ILE A 151 -3.34 15.72 7.25
CA ILE A 151 -3.72 14.43 7.81
C ILE A 151 -5.22 14.45 7.98
N PHE A 152 -5.91 13.63 7.19
CA PHE A 152 -7.36 13.56 7.18
C PHE A 152 -7.89 12.72 8.33
N ALA A 153 -9.10 13.03 8.79
CA ALA A 153 -9.82 12.17 9.73
C ALA A 153 -9.98 10.79 9.08
N THR A 154 -9.32 9.77 9.61
CA THR A 154 -9.66 8.39 9.26
C THR A 154 -10.99 8.08 9.93
N GLY A 155 -12.00 7.87 9.16
CA GLY A 155 -13.41 7.88 9.54
C GLY A 155 -14.14 9.05 8.89
N GLY A 156 -13.42 9.95 8.21
CA GLY A 156 -13.90 10.99 7.36
C GLY A 156 -13.15 10.95 6.03
N THR A 157 -13.06 9.84 5.32
CA THR A 157 -13.34 9.99 3.92
C THR A 157 -14.72 10.62 3.91
N ALA A 158 -14.84 11.81 3.41
CA ALA A 158 -16.11 12.24 2.86
C ALA A 158 -16.55 11.08 1.98
N ASN A 159 -17.62 10.42 2.34
CA ASN A 159 -17.95 9.05 1.96
C ASN A 159 -16.95 8.00 2.53
N SER A 160 -17.04 7.64 3.80
CA SER A 160 -17.05 6.23 4.10
C SER A 160 -18.09 5.68 3.14
N SER A 161 -17.65 4.94 2.13
CA SER A 161 -18.56 4.38 1.11
C SER A 161 -19.52 3.48 1.85
N ARG A 162 -20.56 4.09 2.43
CA ARG A 162 -21.64 3.35 3.04
C ARG A 162 -22.40 2.73 1.91
N VAL A 163 -22.52 1.46 1.95
CA VAL A 163 -23.36 0.73 1.00
C VAL A 163 -24.71 0.46 1.64
N ALA A 164 -25.77 0.65 0.91
CA ALA A 164 -27.12 0.36 1.37
C ALA A 164 -27.37 -1.15 1.40
N GLY A 165 -28.38 -1.60 2.11
CA GLY A 165 -28.87 -2.99 2.04
C GLY A 165 -28.00 -4.05 2.73
N VAL A 166 -26.91 -3.68 3.41
CA VAL A 166 -26.07 -4.64 4.15
C VAL A 166 -26.31 -4.63 5.66
N SER A 167 -27.05 -3.66 6.16
CA SER A 167 -27.31 -3.52 7.59
C SER A 167 -28.03 -4.76 8.14
N GLY A 168 -27.50 -5.32 9.23
CA GLY A 168 -28.01 -6.52 9.87
C GLY A 168 -27.56 -7.84 9.22
N HIS A 169 -27.01 -7.81 8.01
CA HIS A 169 -26.47 -9.00 7.35
C HIS A 169 -25.12 -9.41 7.94
N SER A 170 -24.74 -10.67 7.76
CA SER A 170 -23.51 -11.26 8.29
C SER A 170 -22.64 -11.79 7.15
N VAL A 171 -21.43 -11.25 7.03
CA VAL A 171 -20.48 -11.51 5.94
C VAL A 171 -19.20 -12.10 6.50
N VAL A 172 -18.74 -13.20 5.91
CA VAL A 172 -17.41 -13.76 6.16
C VAL A 172 -16.46 -13.30 5.07
N ILE A 173 -15.36 -12.68 5.46
CA ILE A 173 -14.27 -12.26 4.57
C ILE A 173 -13.06 -13.16 4.83
N ASP A 174 -12.53 -13.75 3.78
CA ASP A 174 -11.38 -14.64 3.83
C ASP A 174 -10.19 -14.04 3.08
N PRO A 175 -9.29 -13.32 3.77
CA PRO A 175 -8.03 -12.87 3.16
C PRO A 175 -7.15 -14.08 2.85
N GLY A 176 -6.89 -14.36 1.59
CA GLY A 176 -6.05 -15.49 1.18
C GLY A 176 -4.63 -15.43 1.77
N HIS A 177 -4.02 -16.59 1.98
CA HIS A 177 -2.66 -16.74 2.52
C HIS A 177 -2.46 -16.15 3.91
N GLY A 178 -1.22 -15.91 4.33
CA GLY A 178 -0.85 -15.28 5.61
C GLY A 178 0.07 -16.15 6.45
N GLY A 179 0.77 -15.53 7.39
CA GLY A 179 1.70 -16.21 8.31
C GLY A 179 2.87 -16.88 7.59
N SER A 180 2.92 -18.20 7.63
CA SER A 180 3.97 -18.98 6.95
C SER A 180 3.77 -19.11 5.44
N ASP A 181 2.62 -18.72 4.90
CA ASP A 181 2.28 -18.72 3.49
C ASP A 181 2.13 -17.28 2.97
N THR A 182 3.12 -16.80 2.24
CA THR A 182 3.09 -15.46 1.63
C THR A 182 2.16 -15.36 0.41
N GLY A 183 1.68 -16.50 -0.13
CA GLY A 183 1.10 -16.55 -1.45
C GLY A 183 2.12 -16.20 -2.54
N ALA A 184 1.64 -15.76 -3.67
CA ALA A 184 2.50 -15.31 -4.75
C ALA A 184 3.25 -14.02 -4.36
N VAL A 185 4.44 -13.85 -4.96
CA VAL A 185 5.31 -12.69 -4.72
C VAL A 185 5.55 -11.98 -6.04
N GLY A 186 5.31 -10.69 -6.06
CA GLY A 186 5.52 -9.84 -7.21
C GLY A 186 7.00 -9.50 -7.45
N PRO A 187 7.32 -8.90 -8.61
CA PRO A 187 8.71 -8.57 -9.00
C PRO A 187 9.44 -7.65 -8.03
N THR A 188 8.73 -6.78 -7.30
CA THR A 188 9.33 -5.85 -6.33
C THR A 188 9.22 -6.34 -4.88
N GLY A 189 8.65 -7.53 -4.67
CA GLY A 189 8.53 -8.16 -3.36
C GLY A 189 7.19 -7.97 -2.67
N VAL A 190 6.19 -7.42 -3.35
CA VAL A 190 4.81 -7.36 -2.83
C VAL A 190 4.26 -8.77 -2.72
N THR A 191 3.81 -9.16 -1.54
CA THR A 191 3.23 -10.49 -1.30
C THR A 191 1.72 -10.45 -1.45
N GLU A 192 1.13 -11.50 -2.01
CA GLU A 192 -0.30 -11.67 -2.10
C GLU A 192 -0.96 -11.57 -0.71
N ALA A 193 -0.40 -12.24 0.30
CA ALA A 193 -0.90 -12.20 1.68
C ALA A 193 -1.05 -10.79 2.25
N SER A 194 -0.13 -9.87 1.90
CA SER A 194 -0.19 -8.47 2.35
C SER A 194 -1.31 -7.69 1.67
N VAL A 195 -1.50 -7.90 0.37
CA VAL A 195 -2.54 -7.23 -0.42
C VAL A 195 -3.93 -7.70 0.00
N THR A 196 -4.13 -9.02 0.08
CA THR A 196 -5.42 -9.60 0.45
C THR A 196 -5.87 -9.16 1.83
N LEU A 197 -4.94 -9.08 2.80
CA LEU A 197 -5.25 -8.57 4.14
C LEU A 197 -5.63 -7.08 4.12
N ALA A 198 -4.90 -6.27 3.36
CA ALA A 198 -5.16 -4.83 3.27
C ALA A 198 -6.55 -4.54 2.68
N VAL A 199 -6.86 -5.11 1.50
CA VAL A 199 -8.18 -4.97 0.85
C VAL A 199 -9.30 -5.49 1.76
N SER A 200 -9.08 -6.62 2.43
CA SER A 200 -10.09 -7.20 3.33
C SER A 200 -10.37 -6.32 4.55
N LYS A 201 -9.37 -5.65 5.11
CA LYS A 201 -9.56 -4.70 6.22
C LYS A 201 -10.33 -3.45 5.80
N ASP A 202 -10.05 -2.93 4.62
CA ASP A 202 -10.80 -1.82 4.05
C ASP A 202 -12.27 -2.22 3.83
N LEU A 203 -12.49 -3.41 3.26
CA LEU A 203 -13.83 -3.97 3.07
C LEU A 203 -14.57 -4.17 4.40
N GLN A 204 -13.91 -4.74 5.40
CA GLN A 204 -14.46 -4.88 6.74
C GLN A 204 -14.95 -3.53 7.28
N SER A 205 -14.09 -2.50 7.21
CA SER A 205 -14.42 -1.16 7.68
C SER A 205 -15.65 -0.58 6.96
N ILE A 206 -15.74 -0.72 5.64
CA ILE A 206 -16.87 -0.24 4.85
C ILE A 206 -18.16 -0.93 5.27
N LEU A 207 -18.14 -2.25 5.38
CA LEU A 207 -19.32 -3.05 5.70
C LEU A 207 -19.80 -2.82 7.13
N GLU A 208 -18.90 -2.79 8.13
CA GLU A 208 -19.22 -2.52 9.53
C GLU A 208 -19.78 -1.10 9.71
N ASN A 209 -19.20 -0.09 9.04
CA ASN A 209 -19.73 1.27 9.02
C ASN A 209 -21.11 1.38 8.34
N SER A 210 -21.46 0.38 7.52
CA SER A 210 -22.77 0.24 6.87
C SER A 210 -23.77 -0.59 7.67
N GLY A 211 -23.37 -1.07 8.86
CA GLY A 211 -24.22 -1.82 9.78
C GLY A 211 -24.24 -3.34 9.56
N ALA A 212 -23.34 -3.89 8.74
CA ALA A 212 -23.15 -5.32 8.62
C ALA A 212 -22.36 -5.90 9.81
N ARG A 213 -22.51 -7.17 10.07
CA ARG A 213 -21.63 -7.95 10.94
C ARG A 213 -20.58 -8.63 10.07
N VAL A 214 -19.31 -8.41 10.37
CA VAL A 214 -18.21 -8.97 9.59
C VAL A 214 -17.37 -9.91 10.46
N THR A 215 -17.09 -11.08 9.93
CA THR A 215 -16.13 -12.03 10.50
C THR A 215 -14.98 -12.21 9.49
N MET A 216 -13.77 -11.98 9.93
CA MET A 216 -12.56 -12.22 9.14
C MET A 216 -11.97 -13.59 9.47
N THR A 217 -11.52 -14.36 8.49
CA THR A 217 -10.80 -15.63 8.77
C THR A 217 -9.46 -15.37 9.42
N ARG A 218 -8.79 -14.25 9.07
CA ARG A 218 -7.64 -13.66 9.76
C ARG A 218 -7.70 -12.14 9.69
N ASP A 219 -7.29 -11.48 10.74
CA ASP A 219 -7.20 -10.01 10.84
C ASP A 219 -5.77 -9.49 10.96
N LYS A 220 -4.80 -10.38 10.86
CA LYS A 220 -3.35 -10.15 10.94
C LYS A 220 -2.63 -11.03 9.93
N ASP A 221 -1.33 -10.83 9.82
CA ASP A 221 -0.47 -11.73 9.06
C ASP A 221 -0.14 -12.97 9.88
N VAL A 222 -1.05 -13.94 9.84
CA VAL A 222 -1.00 -15.20 10.59
C VAL A 222 -1.65 -16.32 9.77
N ASP A 223 -1.21 -17.56 10.01
CA ASP A 223 -1.92 -18.75 9.57
C ASP A 223 -3.22 -18.91 10.34
N VAL A 224 -4.31 -19.36 9.70
CA VAL A 224 -5.62 -19.54 10.36
C VAL A 224 -5.65 -20.81 11.20
N TYR A 225 -5.04 -21.89 10.71
CA TYR A 225 -4.88 -23.13 11.48
C TYR A 225 -3.67 -23.05 12.41
N GLY A 226 -2.54 -22.63 11.87
CA GLY A 226 -1.26 -22.52 12.55
C GLY A 226 -0.07 -22.72 11.62
N PRO A 227 1.14 -22.34 12.08
CA PRO A 227 2.32 -22.36 11.24
C PRO A 227 2.63 -23.74 10.64
N TYR A 228 2.97 -23.76 9.36
CA TYR A 228 3.38 -24.95 8.61
C TYR A 228 2.33 -26.08 8.58
N ALA A 229 1.05 -25.74 8.70
CA ALA A 229 -0.05 -26.68 8.49
C ALA A 229 -0.05 -27.18 7.04
N SER A 230 -0.66 -28.34 6.80
CA SER A 230 -0.96 -28.76 5.43
C SER A 230 -2.01 -27.84 4.82
N ASP A 231 -1.99 -27.64 3.49
CA ASP A 231 -3.00 -26.83 2.77
C ASP A 231 -4.41 -27.20 3.17
N ARG A 232 -4.67 -28.50 3.31
CA ARG A 232 -6.00 -29.00 3.71
C ARG A 232 -6.41 -28.53 5.12
N GLN A 233 -5.47 -28.51 6.07
CA GLN A 233 -5.77 -28.05 7.43
C GLN A 233 -6.03 -26.55 7.45
N GLU A 234 -5.20 -25.80 6.77
CA GLU A 234 -5.31 -24.34 6.65
C GLU A 234 -6.62 -23.94 5.95
N LEU A 235 -6.92 -24.52 4.80
CA LEU A 235 -8.14 -24.22 4.05
C LEU A 235 -9.41 -24.67 4.80
N GLN A 236 -9.36 -25.82 5.51
CA GLN A 236 -10.48 -26.25 6.34
C GLN A 236 -10.69 -25.29 7.52
N ALA A 237 -9.63 -24.76 8.13
CA ALA A 237 -9.75 -23.79 9.21
C ALA A 237 -10.47 -22.51 8.74
N ARG A 238 -10.18 -22.03 7.54
CA ARG A 238 -10.87 -20.89 6.92
C ARG A 238 -12.38 -21.17 6.72
N VAL A 239 -12.70 -22.33 6.18
CA VAL A 239 -14.11 -22.77 6.07
C VAL A 239 -14.78 -22.81 7.45
N ASN A 240 -14.11 -23.39 8.45
CA ASN A 240 -14.65 -23.51 9.80
C ASN A 240 -14.96 -22.16 10.46
N VAL A 241 -14.14 -21.14 10.22
CA VAL A 241 -14.46 -19.77 10.69
C VAL A 241 -15.83 -19.33 10.17
N GLY A 242 -16.11 -19.55 8.89
CA GLY A 242 -17.42 -19.25 8.32
C GLY A 242 -18.54 -20.11 8.91
N GLU A 243 -18.35 -21.43 8.93
CA GLU A 243 -19.36 -22.39 9.42
C GLU A 243 -19.72 -22.19 10.91
N TYR A 244 -18.77 -21.75 11.73
CA TYR A 244 -18.99 -21.49 13.14
C TYR A 244 -19.40 -20.04 13.45
N THR A 245 -19.46 -19.16 12.45
CA THR A 245 -19.97 -17.80 12.62
C THR A 245 -21.49 -17.79 12.67
N PRO A 246 -22.10 -17.41 13.80
CA PRO A 246 -23.56 -17.46 13.93
C PRO A 246 -24.25 -16.53 12.92
N GLY A 247 -25.11 -17.12 12.10
CA GLY A 247 -25.90 -16.37 11.13
C GLY A 247 -25.08 -15.80 9.95
N ALA A 248 -23.93 -16.38 9.63
CA ALA A 248 -23.18 -16.05 8.42
C ALA A 248 -24.00 -16.38 7.17
N GLU A 249 -24.06 -15.46 6.22
CA GLU A 249 -24.92 -15.54 5.05
C GLU A 249 -24.15 -15.71 3.73
N ILE A 250 -22.94 -15.14 3.64
CA ILE A 250 -22.06 -15.25 2.47
C ILE A 250 -20.59 -15.36 2.89
N PHE A 251 -19.79 -15.99 2.03
CA PHE A 251 -18.35 -16.15 2.18
C PHE A 251 -17.62 -15.55 0.99
N VAL A 252 -16.73 -14.58 1.20
CA VAL A 252 -15.98 -13.88 0.17
C VAL A 252 -14.49 -14.08 0.41
N SER A 253 -13.85 -14.89 -0.42
CA SER A 253 -12.39 -15.09 -0.41
C SER A 253 -11.71 -14.11 -1.36
N ILE A 254 -10.63 -13.51 -0.93
CA ILE A 254 -9.89 -12.46 -1.64
C ILE A 254 -8.48 -12.93 -1.89
N HIS A 255 -8.07 -12.95 -3.16
CA HIS A 255 -6.79 -13.43 -3.67
C HIS A 255 -6.19 -12.49 -4.72
N CYS A 256 -4.93 -12.73 -5.09
CA CYS A 256 -4.27 -12.12 -6.22
C CYS A 256 -3.69 -13.20 -7.12
N ASN A 257 -4.03 -13.11 -8.39
CA ASN A 257 -3.59 -14.07 -9.39
C ASN A 257 -2.07 -14.03 -9.61
N ALA A 258 -1.53 -15.14 -10.06
CA ALA A 258 -0.11 -15.25 -10.41
C ALA A 258 0.06 -16.15 -11.64
N PHE A 259 1.00 -15.77 -12.52
CA PHE A 259 1.36 -16.59 -13.66
C PHE A 259 2.83 -16.38 -14.04
N SER A 260 3.46 -17.40 -14.63
CA SER A 260 4.87 -17.33 -15.04
C SER A 260 5.15 -16.32 -16.16
N ASN A 261 4.14 -16.00 -17.00
CA ASN A 261 4.25 -14.92 -17.97
C ASN A 261 3.90 -13.58 -17.33
N PRO A 262 4.85 -12.65 -17.17
CA PRO A 262 4.60 -11.37 -16.54
C PRO A 262 3.67 -10.42 -17.34
N ALA A 263 3.34 -10.77 -18.58
CA ALA A 263 2.34 -10.04 -19.36
C ALA A 263 0.90 -10.47 -19.05
N SER A 264 0.69 -11.54 -18.27
CA SER A 264 -0.64 -11.94 -17.79
C SER A 264 -1.22 -10.85 -16.90
N ASN A 265 -2.49 -10.48 -17.13
CA ASN A 265 -3.12 -9.35 -16.48
C ASN A 265 -4.61 -9.54 -16.31
N GLY A 266 -5.23 -8.72 -15.48
CA GLY A 266 -6.68 -8.63 -15.33
C GLY A 266 -7.20 -9.28 -14.04
N MET A 267 -8.51 -9.17 -13.85
CA MET A 267 -9.24 -9.66 -12.69
C MET A 267 -10.25 -10.74 -13.11
N GLU A 268 -10.56 -11.63 -12.20
CA GLU A 268 -11.56 -12.69 -12.41
C GLU A 268 -12.20 -13.11 -11.08
N THR A 269 -13.38 -13.74 -11.18
CA THR A 269 -14.08 -14.26 -10.00
C THR A 269 -14.49 -15.70 -10.21
N TYR A 270 -14.59 -16.41 -9.10
CA TYR A 270 -14.87 -17.84 -9.12
C TYR A 270 -16.00 -18.23 -8.19
N TYR A 271 -16.78 -19.22 -8.60
CA TYR A 271 -17.77 -19.90 -7.77
C TYR A 271 -17.69 -21.42 -7.94
N TYR A 272 -18.27 -22.17 -7.00
CA TYR A 272 -18.33 -23.61 -7.11
C TYR A 272 -19.50 -24.04 -8.03
N ALA A 273 -19.22 -24.92 -9.00
CA ALA A 273 -20.21 -25.38 -9.96
C ALA A 273 -21.46 -25.94 -9.28
N GLY A 274 -22.65 -25.50 -9.74
CA GLY A 274 -23.94 -25.86 -9.16
C GLY A 274 -24.45 -24.96 -8.04
N SER A 275 -23.64 -24.01 -7.56
CA SER A 275 -24.04 -22.99 -6.58
C SER A 275 -24.62 -21.77 -7.30
N SER A 276 -25.92 -21.73 -7.59
CA SER A 276 -26.55 -20.59 -8.25
C SER A 276 -26.46 -19.27 -7.46
N LYS A 277 -26.50 -19.35 -6.13
CA LYS A 277 -26.29 -18.18 -5.26
C LYS A 277 -24.84 -17.74 -5.25
N GLY A 278 -23.87 -18.67 -5.30
CA GLY A 278 -22.46 -18.39 -5.45
C GLY A 278 -22.14 -17.77 -6.82
N GLU A 279 -22.75 -18.28 -7.89
CA GLU A 279 -22.65 -17.70 -9.23
C GLU A 279 -23.11 -16.25 -9.27
N ARG A 280 -24.30 -15.96 -8.69
CA ARG A 280 -24.81 -14.60 -8.59
C ARG A 280 -23.84 -13.68 -7.81
N LEU A 281 -23.34 -14.14 -6.67
CA LEU A 281 -22.38 -13.36 -5.88
C LEU A 281 -21.08 -13.10 -6.66
N ALA A 282 -20.53 -14.12 -7.32
CA ALA A 282 -19.34 -14.00 -8.16
C ALA A 282 -19.55 -13.04 -9.34
N THR A 283 -20.73 -13.07 -9.96
CA THR A 283 -21.08 -12.17 -11.07
C THR A 283 -21.13 -10.71 -10.62
N LEU A 284 -21.80 -10.44 -9.51
CA LEU A 284 -21.88 -9.09 -8.96
C LEU A 284 -20.49 -8.56 -8.53
N LEU A 285 -19.65 -9.42 -7.92
CA LEU A 285 -18.28 -9.05 -7.61
C LEU A 285 -17.46 -8.74 -8.86
N ASN A 286 -17.59 -9.56 -9.90
CA ASN A 286 -16.89 -9.35 -11.17
C ASN A 286 -17.23 -7.99 -11.79
N GLU A 287 -18.52 -7.67 -11.90
CA GLU A 287 -19.00 -6.40 -12.45
C GLU A 287 -18.51 -5.17 -11.67
N GLU A 288 -18.55 -5.23 -10.34
CA GLU A 288 -18.16 -4.09 -9.50
C GLU A 288 -16.64 -3.95 -9.38
N LEU A 289 -15.89 -5.05 -9.42
CA LEU A 289 -14.43 -5.02 -9.47
C LEU A 289 -13.92 -4.47 -10.79
N GLU A 290 -14.54 -4.83 -11.93
CA GLU A 290 -14.21 -4.26 -13.24
C GLU A 290 -14.36 -2.73 -13.24
N LYS A 291 -15.50 -2.23 -12.73
CA LYS A 291 -15.77 -0.79 -12.62
C LYS A 291 -14.78 -0.08 -11.66
N ALA A 292 -14.44 -0.72 -10.56
CA ALA A 292 -13.57 -0.15 -9.55
C ALA A 292 -12.09 -0.17 -9.94
N GLY A 293 -11.63 -1.32 -10.43
CA GLY A 293 -10.21 -1.57 -10.72
C GLY A 293 -9.77 -1.08 -12.09
N GLY A 294 -10.69 -1.06 -13.08
CA GLY A 294 -10.39 -0.68 -14.45
C GLY A 294 -9.44 -1.64 -15.18
N LEU A 295 -9.26 -2.86 -14.65
CA LEU A 295 -8.42 -3.89 -15.25
C LEU A 295 -9.19 -4.71 -16.28
N PHE A 296 -8.43 -5.46 -17.08
CA PHE A 296 -9.02 -6.41 -18.03
C PHE A 296 -9.86 -7.44 -17.27
N ASN A 297 -11.13 -7.55 -17.65
CA ASN A 297 -12.05 -8.51 -17.05
C ASN A 297 -11.92 -9.86 -17.73
N ARG A 298 -11.45 -10.86 -16.99
CA ARG A 298 -11.28 -12.26 -17.44
C ARG A 298 -12.54 -13.09 -17.23
N GLY A 299 -13.59 -12.49 -16.65
CA GLY A 299 -14.91 -13.07 -16.47
C GLY A 299 -15.11 -13.85 -15.18
N VAL A 300 -16.32 -14.40 -15.10
CA VAL A 300 -16.77 -15.29 -14.02
C VAL A 300 -16.53 -16.74 -14.43
N LYS A 301 -15.97 -17.54 -13.53
CA LYS A 301 -15.56 -18.92 -13.83
C LYS A 301 -15.98 -19.88 -12.73
N THR A 302 -16.04 -21.14 -13.05
CA THR A 302 -16.19 -22.20 -12.04
C THR A 302 -14.83 -22.75 -11.64
N ALA A 303 -14.66 -23.03 -10.34
CA ALA A 303 -13.46 -23.70 -9.82
C ALA A 303 -13.80 -24.64 -8.65
N ASN A 304 -12.91 -25.57 -8.41
CA ASN A 304 -12.97 -26.49 -7.27
C ASN A 304 -12.09 -26.02 -6.09
N PHE A 305 -11.92 -24.69 -5.94
CA PHE A 305 -11.17 -24.17 -4.81
C PHE A 305 -11.81 -24.58 -3.49
N TYR A 306 -10.96 -24.99 -2.56
CA TYR A 306 -11.42 -25.67 -1.33
C TYR A 306 -12.47 -24.84 -0.57
N VAL A 307 -12.18 -23.57 -0.33
CA VAL A 307 -13.04 -22.71 0.50
C VAL A 307 -14.43 -22.48 -0.12
N ILE A 308 -14.53 -22.26 -1.43
CA ILE A 308 -15.83 -22.06 -2.09
C ILE A 308 -16.60 -23.35 -2.34
N LYS A 309 -15.90 -24.49 -2.37
CA LYS A 309 -16.52 -25.82 -2.51
C LYS A 309 -17.09 -26.34 -1.20
N HIS A 310 -16.40 -26.09 -0.10
CA HIS A 310 -16.75 -26.68 1.21
C HIS A 310 -17.52 -25.71 2.13
N SER A 311 -17.71 -24.45 1.73
CA SER A 311 -18.62 -23.55 2.43
C SER A 311 -20.08 -23.96 2.22
N SER A 312 -20.84 -24.00 3.29
CA SER A 312 -22.32 -24.21 3.23
C SER A 312 -23.06 -22.94 2.79
N MET A 313 -22.39 -21.79 2.85
CA MET A 313 -22.91 -20.49 2.41
C MET A 313 -22.67 -20.27 0.90
N PRO A 314 -23.44 -19.39 0.25
CA PRO A 314 -23.04 -18.82 -1.02
C PRO A 314 -21.63 -18.25 -0.93
N ALA A 315 -20.70 -18.79 -1.72
CA ALA A 315 -19.28 -18.47 -1.63
C ALA A 315 -18.70 -18.08 -2.99
N THR A 316 -17.79 -17.14 -2.97
CA THR A 316 -17.01 -16.67 -4.14
C THR A 316 -15.56 -16.45 -3.78
N LEU A 317 -14.68 -16.57 -4.76
CA LEU A 317 -13.29 -16.16 -4.67
C LEU A 317 -13.02 -15.13 -5.76
N ALA A 318 -12.42 -14.02 -5.37
CA ALA A 318 -12.03 -12.93 -6.26
C ALA A 318 -10.52 -12.91 -6.42
N GLU A 319 -10.05 -12.95 -7.65
CA GLU A 319 -8.67 -12.69 -8.06
C GLU A 319 -8.59 -11.24 -8.51
N LEU A 320 -8.04 -10.37 -7.67
CA LEU A 320 -8.09 -8.92 -7.84
C LEU A 320 -7.28 -8.41 -9.03
N ALA A 321 -6.11 -9.01 -9.26
CA ALA A 321 -5.15 -8.68 -10.31
C ALA A 321 -4.00 -9.68 -10.26
N PHE A 322 -3.07 -9.65 -11.22
CA PHE A 322 -1.87 -10.48 -11.22
C PHE A 322 -0.74 -9.82 -10.43
N VAL A 323 -0.43 -10.31 -9.24
CA VAL A 323 0.70 -9.78 -8.45
C VAL A 323 2.04 -9.96 -9.15
N THR A 324 2.16 -10.95 -10.05
CA THR A 324 3.35 -11.18 -10.88
C THR A 324 3.47 -10.28 -12.10
N ASN A 325 2.46 -9.45 -12.40
CA ASN A 325 2.53 -8.44 -13.45
C ASN A 325 3.10 -7.14 -12.85
N PRO A 326 4.21 -6.58 -13.40
CA PRO A 326 4.86 -5.41 -12.80
C PRO A 326 3.98 -4.17 -12.68
N HIS A 327 3.04 -3.97 -13.62
CA HIS A 327 2.12 -2.84 -13.57
C HIS A 327 1.01 -3.08 -12.53
N GLU A 328 0.44 -4.28 -12.50
CA GLU A 328 -0.64 -4.60 -11.57
C GLU A 328 -0.10 -4.76 -10.13
N GLU A 329 1.15 -5.22 -9.94
CA GLU A 329 1.81 -5.20 -8.65
C GLU A 329 1.87 -3.80 -8.06
N GLN A 330 2.25 -2.79 -8.86
CA GLN A 330 2.29 -1.39 -8.41
C GLN A 330 0.89 -0.88 -8.01
N LEU A 331 -0.14 -1.27 -8.75
CA LEU A 331 -1.53 -0.95 -8.39
C LEU A 331 -1.93 -1.64 -7.08
N LEU A 332 -1.66 -2.95 -6.97
CA LEU A 332 -1.97 -3.74 -5.77
C LEU A 332 -1.22 -3.25 -4.52
N ALA A 333 -0.02 -2.70 -4.68
CA ALA A 333 0.75 -2.08 -3.60
C ALA A 333 0.19 -0.72 -3.16
N SER A 334 -0.66 -0.08 -3.98
CA SER A 334 -1.22 1.24 -3.68
C SER A 334 -2.45 1.13 -2.77
N PRO A 335 -2.41 1.68 -1.55
CA PRO A 335 -3.57 1.69 -0.66
C PRO A 335 -4.81 2.36 -1.26
N SER A 336 -4.64 3.39 -2.09
CA SER A 336 -5.78 4.02 -2.77
C SER A 336 -6.44 3.07 -3.77
N TYR A 337 -5.69 2.21 -4.42
CA TYR A 337 -6.21 1.19 -5.31
C TYR A 337 -6.87 0.04 -4.51
N GLN A 338 -6.25 -0.39 -3.41
CA GLN A 338 -6.82 -1.37 -2.47
C GLN A 338 -8.19 -0.91 -1.95
N MET A 339 -8.30 0.36 -1.55
CA MET A 339 -9.58 0.95 -1.14
C MET A 339 -10.62 0.94 -2.27
N LYS A 340 -10.26 1.29 -3.51
CA LYS A 340 -11.18 1.21 -4.67
C LYS A 340 -11.71 -0.20 -4.89
N LEU A 341 -10.86 -1.20 -4.77
CA LEU A 341 -11.26 -2.61 -4.89
C LEU A 341 -12.20 -3.01 -3.75
N ALA A 342 -11.88 -2.63 -2.51
CA ALA A 342 -12.74 -2.88 -1.34
C ALA A 342 -14.12 -2.22 -1.49
N GLU A 343 -14.19 -0.99 -2.00
CA GLU A 343 -15.45 -0.30 -2.34
C GLU A 343 -16.24 -1.04 -3.43
N GLY A 344 -15.56 -1.56 -4.44
CA GLY A 344 -16.17 -2.38 -5.48
C GLY A 344 -16.81 -3.64 -4.88
N ILE A 345 -16.07 -4.38 -4.05
CA ILE A 345 -16.57 -5.57 -3.37
C ILE A 345 -17.76 -5.22 -2.46
N ALA A 346 -17.67 -4.12 -1.71
CA ALA A 346 -18.76 -3.68 -0.84
C ALA A 346 -20.05 -3.36 -1.62
N ARG A 347 -19.95 -2.69 -2.80
CA ARG A 347 -21.10 -2.45 -3.67
C ARG A 347 -21.70 -3.75 -4.21
N ALA A 348 -20.89 -4.72 -4.59
CA ALA A 348 -21.35 -6.02 -5.03
C ALA A 348 -22.13 -6.76 -3.93
N ILE A 349 -21.63 -6.74 -2.69
CA ILE A 349 -22.31 -7.33 -1.52
C ILE A 349 -23.63 -6.59 -1.24
N SER A 350 -23.64 -5.27 -1.37
CA SER A 350 -24.85 -4.44 -1.26
C SER A 350 -25.91 -4.87 -2.27
N ARG A 351 -25.55 -4.98 -3.54
CA ARG A 351 -26.43 -5.45 -4.61
C ARG A 351 -26.91 -6.88 -4.37
N TYR A 352 -26.03 -7.74 -3.86
CA TYR A 352 -26.38 -9.11 -3.54
C TYR A 352 -27.52 -9.22 -2.50
N PHE A 353 -27.47 -8.44 -1.44
CA PHE A 353 -28.50 -8.43 -0.40
C PHE A 353 -29.73 -7.61 -0.79
N SER A 354 -29.60 -6.60 -1.64
CA SER A 354 -30.74 -5.81 -2.14
C SER A 354 -31.60 -6.54 -3.20
N GLY A 355 -31.13 -7.66 -3.73
CA GLY A 355 -31.87 -8.44 -4.70
C GLY A 355 -31.70 -7.98 -6.17
N ASP A 356 -30.71 -7.14 -6.45
CA ASP A 356 -30.40 -6.63 -7.81
C ASP A 356 -29.75 -7.67 -8.72
#